data_4517c997efc8fc86bace535c202dbcd4
#
_entry.id   4517c997efc8fc86bace535c202dbcd4
#
_cell.length_a   1.000
_cell.length_b   1.000
_cell.length_c   1.000
_cell.angle_alpha   90.00
_cell.angle_beta   90.00
_cell.angle_gamma   90.00
#
_symmetry.space_group_name_H-M   'P 1'
#
loop_
_entity.id
_entity.type
_entity.pdbx_description
1 polymer ?
#
loop_
_entity_poly.entity_id
_entity_poly.type
_entity_poly.pdbx_seq_one_letter_code
_entity_poly.pdbx_strand_id
1 'polypeptide(L)'
;MKLFIDSADTQEIISRFETGLIDGVTTNPSLIRKSGKDPEDVYQELIDAGIPDISMEVVGSAEEMYNEGVRLSEKFGHQTTIKVPCDKDGLKVCYDLSDMNIKVNVTPVSYTH
;
A
#
# COMPACT_ATOMS: atom_id res chain seq x y z
N MET A 1 -13.16 0.85 -15.17
CA MET A 1 -12.23 -0.17 -14.65
C MET A 1 -10.95 0.50 -14.18
N LYS A 2 -10.47 0.12 -13.00
CA LYS A 2 -9.22 0.65 -12.48
C LYS A 2 -8.09 -0.33 -12.73
N LEU A 3 -6.93 0.16 -13.17
CA LEU A 3 -5.75 -0.65 -13.41
C LEU A 3 -4.68 -0.34 -12.36
N PHE A 4 -4.18 -1.38 -11.70
CA PHE A 4 -3.14 -1.27 -10.69
C PHE A 4 -1.93 -2.08 -11.11
N ILE A 5 -0.73 -1.55 -10.81
CA ILE A 5 0.52 -2.28 -11.00
C ILE A 5 1.00 -2.80 -9.65
N ASP A 6 1.47 -4.06 -9.64
CA ASP A 6 2.13 -4.67 -8.50
C ASP A 6 3.61 -4.84 -8.85
N SER A 7 4.45 -3.92 -8.40
CA SER A 7 5.87 -3.92 -8.72
C SER A 7 6.67 -3.23 -7.61
N ALA A 8 7.93 -3.62 -7.47
CA ALA A 8 8.88 -2.94 -6.59
C ALA A 8 9.81 -2.00 -7.37
N ASP A 9 9.69 -1.98 -8.69
CA ASP A 9 10.54 -1.15 -9.56
C ASP A 9 9.88 0.21 -9.80
N THR A 10 10.38 1.23 -9.12
CA THR A 10 9.85 2.58 -9.17
C THR A 10 9.88 3.15 -10.59
N GLN A 11 10.95 2.91 -11.33
CA GLN A 11 11.07 3.44 -12.69
C GLN A 11 10.03 2.82 -13.62
N GLU A 12 9.80 1.52 -13.51
CA GLU A 12 8.76 0.85 -14.28
C GLU A 12 7.38 1.41 -13.94
N ILE A 13 7.10 1.60 -12.65
CA ILE A 13 5.83 2.13 -12.19
C ILE A 13 5.59 3.53 -12.78
N ILE A 14 6.55 4.42 -12.65
CA ILE A 14 6.44 5.80 -13.14
C ILE A 14 6.28 5.81 -14.66
N SER A 15 7.07 5.00 -15.37
CA SER A 15 6.98 4.91 -16.82
C SER A 15 5.60 4.48 -17.27
N ARG A 16 5.01 3.48 -16.63
CA ARG A 16 3.67 3.01 -16.97
C ARG A 16 2.58 4.00 -16.57
N PHE A 17 2.78 4.69 -15.45
CA PHE A 17 1.83 5.73 -15.02
C PHE A 17 1.77 6.87 -16.05
N GLU A 18 2.89 7.25 -16.61
CA GLU A 18 2.97 8.32 -17.63
C GLU A 18 2.16 7.99 -18.88
N THR A 19 1.85 6.71 -19.13
CA THR A 19 0.99 6.34 -20.27
C THR A 19 -0.48 6.68 -20.02
N GLY A 20 -0.86 7.03 -18.80
CA GLY A 20 -2.23 7.33 -18.43
C GLY A 20 -3.12 6.09 -18.23
N LEU A 21 -2.54 4.90 -18.25
CA LEU A 21 -3.31 3.65 -18.18
C LEU A 21 -3.42 3.07 -16.77
N ILE A 22 -2.73 3.66 -15.78
CA ILE A 22 -2.66 3.13 -14.43
C ILE A 22 -3.36 4.06 -13.46
N ASP A 23 -4.21 3.50 -12.61
CA ASP A 23 -4.95 4.24 -11.59
C ASP A 23 -4.28 4.19 -10.22
N GLY A 24 -3.42 3.21 -10.00
CA GLY A 24 -2.72 3.09 -8.73
C GLY A 24 -1.67 2.00 -8.73
N VAL A 25 -1.02 1.83 -7.60
CA VAL A 25 0.08 0.90 -7.40
C VAL A 25 -0.14 0.10 -6.13
N THR A 26 0.09 -1.20 -6.22
CA THR A 26 0.14 -2.07 -5.04
C THR A 26 1.61 -2.34 -4.74
N THR A 27 2.05 -2.03 -3.53
CA THR A 27 3.44 -2.23 -3.13
C THR A 27 3.58 -3.40 -2.17
N ASN A 28 4.77 -3.98 -2.13
CA ASN A 28 5.11 -5.05 -1.20
C ASN A 28 6.43 -4.68 -0.52
N PRO A 29 6.39 -4.32 0.78
CA PRO A 29 7.60 -3.89 1.49
C PRO A 29 8.73 -4.92 1.48
N SER A 30 8.41 -6.21 1.55
CA SER A 30 9.43 -7.26 1.52
C SER A 30 10.18 -7.27 0.20
N LEU A 31 9.47 -7.15 -0.92
CA LEU A 31 10.10 -7.10 -2.24
C LEU A 31 10.93 -5.84 -2.42
N ILE A 32 10.43 -4.71 -1.90
CA ILE A 32 11.18 -3.45 -1.96
C ILE A 32 12.49 -3.57 -1.19
N ARG A 33 12.45 -4.14 0.01
CA ARG A 33 13.67 -4.35 0.82
C ARG A 33 14.64 -5.30 0.14
N LYS A 34 14.15 -6.34 -0.51
CA LYS A 34 15.01 -7.28 -1.26
C LYS A 34 15.73 -6.59 -2.42
N SER A 35 15.14 -5.54 -2.98
CA SER A 35 15.78 -4.77 -4.05
C SER A 35 16.81 -3.77 -3.52
N GLY A 36 17.00 -3.69 -2.20
CA GLY A 36 17.96 -2.80 -1.57
C GLY A 36 17.40 -1.40 -1.25
N LYS A 37 16.11 -1.20 -1.40
CA LYS A 37 15.47 0.10 -1.14
C LYS A 37 14.69 0.10 0.16
N ASP A 38 14.47 1.30 0.70
CA ASP A 38 13.60 1.51 1.84
C ASP A 38 12.16 1.71 1.32
N PRO A 39 11.19 0.94 1.83
CA PRO A 39 9.79 1.09 1.39
C PRO A 39 9.27 2.52 1.47
N GLU A 40 9.58 3.26 2.52
CA GLU A 40 9.05 4.62 2.66
C GLU A 40 9.67 5.58 1.65
N ASP A 41 10.93 5.38 1.26
CA ASP A 41 11.54 6.16 0.19
C ASP A 41 10.82 5.91 -1.13
N VAL A 42 10.47 4.65 -1.41
CA VAL A 42 9.71 4.29 -2.61
C VAL A 42 8.33 4.93 -2.57
N TYR A 43 7.64 4.88 -1.45
CA TYR A 43 6.33 5.53 -1.31
C TYR A 43 6.42 7.02 -1.61
N GLN A 44 7.45 7.68 -1.10
CA GLN A 44 7.62 9.12 -1.33
C GLN A 44 7.89 9.42 -2.81
N GLU A 45 8.71 8.62 -3.47
CA GLU A 45 8.94 8.77 -4.91
C GLU A 45 7.65 8.63 -5.71
N LEU A 46 6.81 7.67 -5.35
CA LEU A 46 5.54 7.44 -6.04
C LEU A 46 4.55 8.59 -5.79
N ILE A 47 4.54 9.13 -4.58
CA ILE A 47 3.71 10.29 -4.27
C ILE A 47 4.17 11.50 -5.07
N ASP A 48 5.47 11.73 -5.13
CA ASP A 48 6.04 12.85 -5.88
C ASP A 48 5.76 12.73 -7.38
N ALA A 49 5.65 11.51 -7.88
CA ALA A 49 5.28 11.25 -9.26
C ALA A 49 3.79 11.48 -9.55
N GLY A 50 2.99 11.73 -8.53
CA GLY A 50 1.56 12.03 -8.69
C GLY A 50 0.65 10.83 -8.80
N ILE A 51 1.11 9.64 -8.40
CA ILE A 51 0.28 8.44 -8.45
C ILE A 51 -0.88 8.57 -7.46
N PRO A 52 -2.14 8.46 -7.92
CA PRO A 52 -3.29 8.81 -7.10
C PRO A 52 -3.63 7.82 -5.99
N ASP A 53 -3.19 6.57 -6.12
CA ASP A 53 -3.51 5.54 -5.13
C ASP A 53 -2.34 4.58 -4.97
N ILE A 54 -1.75 4.58 -3.78
CA ILE A 54 -0.60 3.74 -3.45
C ILE A 54 -0.99 2.84 -2.27
N SER A 55 -1.06 1.54 -2.52
CA SER A 55 -1.36 0.56 -1.47
C SER A 55 -0.10 0.22 -0.70
N MET A 56 -0.14 0.42 0.60
CA MET A 56 0.98 0.19 1.52
C MET A 56 0.58 -0.92 2.49
N GLU A 57 1.33 -2.02 2.48
CA GLU A 57 1.02 -3.17 3.30
C GLU A 57 1.47 -2.98 4.74
N VAL A 58 0.64 -3.39 5.69
CA VAL A 58 0.98 -3.43 7.11
C VAL A 58 0.89 -4.86 7.60
N VAL A 59 1.76 -5.23 8.53
CA VAL A 59 1.88 -6.60 9.06
C VAL A 59 2.06 -6.58 10.57
N GLY A 60 1.83 -7.72 11.20
CA GLY A 60 2.01 -7.88 12.63
C GLY A 60 0.70 -8.12 13.35
N SER A 61 0.66 -7.78 14.64
CA SER A 61 -0.57 -7.87 15.42
C SER A 61 -1.58 -6.81 14.98
N ALA A 62 -2.82 -6.93 15.43
CA ALA A 62 -3.85 -5.93 15.14
C ALA A 62 -3.40 -4.54 15.60
N GLU A 63 -2.83 -4.44 16.80
CA GLU A 63 -2.34 -3.17 17.33
C GLU A 63 -1.21 -2.59 16.47
N GLU A 64 -0.24 -3.43 16.09
CA GLU A 64 0.88 -3.01 15.25
C GLU A 64 0.39 -2.53 13.88
N MET A 65 -0.51 -3.27 13.26
CA MET A 65 -1.08 -2.90 11.96
C MET A 65 -1.86 -1.60 12.04
N TYR A 66 -2.65 -1.43 13.08
CA TYR A 66 -3.44 -0.22 13.27
C TYR A 66 -2.54 1.01 13.41
N ASN A 67 -1.55 0.92 14.30
CA ASN A 67 -0.64 2.04 14.56
C ASN A 67 0.17 2.40 13.31
N GLU A 68 0.65 1.39 12.57
CA GLU A 68 1.39 1.61 11.33
C GLU A 68 0.49 2.22 10.25
N GLY A 69 -0.74 1.75 10.15
CA GLY A 69 -1.70 2.29 9.19
C GLY A 69 -2.00 3.76 9.43
N VAL A 70 -2.21 4.14 10.68
CA VAL A 70 -2.42 5.55 11.05
C VAL A 70 -1.18 6.37 10.72
N ARG A 71 0.01 5.88 11.08
CA ARG A 71 1.27 6.57 10.83
C ARG A 71 1.51 6.82 9.35
N LEU A 72 1.32 5.78 8.52
CA LEU A 72 1.52 5.91 7.08
C LEU A 72 0.52 6.88 6.46
N SER A 73 -0.74 6.81 6.88
CA SER A 73 -1.77 7.70 6.39
C SER A 73 -1.48 9.16 6.74
N GLU A 74 -1.00 9.42 7.93
CA GLU A 74 -0.62 10.78 8.35
C GLU A 74 0.60 11.28 7.59
N LYS A 75 1.58 10.41 7.37
CA LYS A 75 2.83 10.79 6.70
C LYS A 75 2.65 11.03 5.21
N PHE A 76 1.89 10.17 4.53
CA PHE A 76 1.80 10.20 3.06
C PHE A 76 0.47 10.76 2.53
N GLY A 77 -0.52 10.93 3.38
CA GLY A 77 -1.74 11.66 3.04
C GLY A 77 -2.75 10.87 2.21
N HIS A 78 -3.55 11.59 1.43
CA HIS A 78 -4.74 11.05 0.77
C HIS A 78 -4.45 10.05 -0.35
N GLN A 79 -3.23 9.97 -0.83
CA GLN A 79 -2.83 8.98 -1.85
C GLN A 79 -2.60 7.59 -1.25
N THR A 80 -2.66 7.47 0.07
CA THR A 80 -2.39 6.23 0.80
C THR A 80 -3.61 5.35 0.89
N THR A 81 -3.46 4.07 0.57
CA THR A 81 -4.42 3.01 0.91
C THR A 81 -3.67 1.97 1.73
N ILE A 82 -4.20 1.64 2.90
CA ILE A 82 -3.57 0.65 3.77
C ILE A 82 -4.04 -0.74 3.37
N LYS A 83 -3.09 -1.65 3.15
CA LYS A 83 -3.37 -3.01 2.73
C LYS A 83 -3.20 -3.95 3.92
N VAL A 84 -4.27 -4.65 4.30
CA VAL A 84 -4.29 -5.57 5.44
C VAL A 84 -4.60 -6.99 4.98
N PRO A 85 -4.13 -8.01 5.71
CA PRO A 85 -4.46 -9.39 5.37
C PRO A 85 -5.94 -9.70 5.65
N CYS A 86 -6.49 -10.69 4.92
CA CYS A 86 -7.86 -11.13 5.12
C CYS A 86 -7.89 -12.22 6.19
N ASP A 87 -7.62 -11.82 7.42
CA ASP A 87 -7.73 -12.67 8.60
C ASP A 87 -8.45 -11.89 9.71
N LYS A 88 -8.60 -12.49 10.87
CA LYS A 88 -9.34 -11.87 11.98
C LYS A 88 -8.76 -10.51 12.38
N ASP A 89 -7.44 -10.43 12.52
CA ASP A 89 -6.78 -9.19 12.91
C ASP A 89 -6.85 -8.15 11.80
N GLY A 90 -6.64 -8.55 10.55
CA GLY A 90 -6.72 -7.66 9.41
C GLY A 90 -8.12 -7.07 9.24
N LEU A 91 -9.15 -7.88 9.42
CA LEU A 91 -10.54 -7.40 9.31
C LEU A 91 -10.88 -6.41 10.42
N LYS A 92 -10.39 -6.66 11.65
CA LYS A 92 -10.56 -5.72 12.75
C LYS A 92 -9.89 -4.39 12.45
N VAL A 93 -8.66 -4.43 11.96
CA VAL A 93 -7.90 -3.23 11.61
C VAL A 93 -8.59 -2.48 10.47
N CYS A 94 -9.09 -3.21 9.47
CA CYS A 94 -9.84 -2.61 8.37
C CYS A 94 -11.03 -1.79 8.89
N TYR A 95 -11.79 -2.37 9.82
CA TYR A 95 -12.91 -1.67 10.42
C TYR A 95 -12.47 -0.41 11.16
N ASP A 96 -11.43 -0.54 12.01
CA ASP A 96 -10.97 0.57 12.84
C ASP A 96 -10.37 1.72 12.00
N LEU A 97 -9.59 1.39 10.97
CA LEU A 97 -9.01 2.41 10.08
C LEU A 97 -10.08 3.08 9.22
N SER A 98 -11.03 2.30 8.72
CA SER A 98 -12.12 2.84 7.92
C SER A 98 -12.98 3.84 8.72
N ASP A 99 -13.14 3.57 10.02
CA ASP A 99 -13.85 4.47 10.92
C ASP A 99 -13.14 5.82 11.09
N MET A 100 -11.84 5.86 10.78
CA MET A 100 -11.05 7.09 10.77
C MET A 100 -10.94 7.73 9.38
N ASN A 101 -11.74 7.27 8.42
CA ASN A 101 -11.72 7.73 7.03
C ASN A 101 -10.40 7.42 6.30
N ILE A 102 -9.69 6.39 6.74
CA ILE A 102 -8.48 5.91 6.06
C ILE A 102 -8.91 4.83 5.05
N LYS A 103 -8.44 4.94 3.82
CA LYS A 103 -8.73 3.94 2.78
C LYS A 103 -8.01 2.64 3.10
N VAL A 104 -8.73 1.52 3.04
CA VAL A 104 -8.18 0.20 3.35
C VAL A 104 -8.56 -0.81 2.28
N ASN A 105 -7.61 -1.64 1.90
CA ASN A 105 -7.81 -2.80 1.05
C ASN A 105 -7.55 -4.06 1.85
N VAL A 106 -8.44 -5.03 1.73
CA VAL A 106 -8.24 -6.35 2.34
C VAL A 106 -7.68 -7.27 1.28
N THR A 107 -6.50 -7.83 1.54
CA THR A 107 -5.85 -8.74 0.60
C THR A 107 -6.24 -10.17 0.93
N PRO A 108 -6.74 -10.95 -0.05
CA PRO A 108 -7.04 -12.35 0.19
C PRO A 108 -5.78 -13.09 0.64
N VAL A 109 -5.96 -14.02 1.58
CA VAL A 109 -4.86 -14.89 2.00
C VAL A 109 -4.51 -15.81 0.84
N SER A 110 -3.22 -15.88 0.49
CA SER A 110 -2.75 -16.78 -0.55
C SER A 110 -2.52 -18.16 0.02
N TYR A 111 -3.09 -19.17 -0.61
CA TYR A 111 -2.91 -20.57 -0.24
C TYR A 111 -2.02 -21.34 -1.21
N THR A 112 -1.48 -20.65 -2.18
CA THR A 112 -0.62 -21.27 -3.21
C THR A 112 0.83 -21.16 -2.76
N HIS A 113 1.36 -22.25 -2.32
CA HIS A 113 2.74 -22.29 -1.82
C HIS A 113 3.45 -23.53 -2.32
#